data_d59b28977ed581b90581955097a977aa
#
_entry.id   d59b28977ed581b90581955097a977aa
#
_cell.length_a   1.000
_cell.length_b   1.000
_cell.length_c   1.000
_cell.angle_alpha   90.00
_cell.angle_beta   90.00
_cell.angle_gamma   90.00
#
_symmetry.space_group_name_H-M   'P 1'
#
loop_
_entity.id
_entity.type
_entity.pdbx_description
1 polymer ?
#
loop_
_entity_poly.entity_id
_entity_poly.type
_entity_poly.pdbx_seq_one_letter_code
_entity_poly.pdbx_strand_id
1 'polypeptide(L)'
;MSKPIEGVSEKIETCAKKEFLDKGYVDASLRTIAAEAGTTTGSIYSRYGGKEGLFSALVEPAAKEFTEIFVSVQEKFQKIEPEKQADYLDEYAENGMMLMLDYMYDHFEIFQLLVDGAYGTNFKTLWNI
;
A
#
# COMPACT_ATOMS: atom_id res chain seq x y z
N MET A 1 -32.27 11.62 5.52
CA MET A 1 -31.23 10.67 5.12
C MET A 1 -29.91 11.10 5.67
N SER A 2 -29.35 10.32 6.53
CA SER A 2 -28.06 10.65 7.11
C SER A 2 -26.94 10.42 6.10
N LYS A 3 -26.22 11.46 5.76
CA LYS A 3 -24.98 11.31 5.00
C LYS A 3 -23.95 10.69 5.92
N PRO A 4 -23.05 9.82 5.40
CA PRO A 4 -21.88 9.42 6.16
C PRO A 4 -21.16 10.68 6.62
N ILE A 5 -20.70 10.72 7.84
CA ILE A 5 -19.92 11.84 8.34
C ILE A 5 -18.64 11.89 7.50
N GLU A 6 -18.45 12.99 6.78
CA GLU A 6 -17.26 13.18 5.96
C GLU A 6 -16.00 13.10 6.80
N GLY A 7 -14.99 12.44 6.28
CA GLY A 7 -13.69 12.32 6.93
C GLY A 7 -13.57 11.19 7.95
N VAL A 8 -14.64 10.42 8.22
CA VAL A 8 -14.53 9.29 9.16
C VAL A 8 -13.56 8.25 8.64
N SER A 9 -13.69 7.85 7.38
CA SER A 9 -12.76 6.89 6.77
C SER A 9 -11.34 7.41 6.75
N GLU A 10 -11.14 8.69 6.42
CA GLU A 10 -9.82 9.31 6.45
C GLU A 10 -9.20 9.30 7.84
N LYS A 11 -10.00 9.61 8.86
CA LYS A 11 -9.52 9.57 10.25
C LYS A 11 -9.16 8.16 10.68
N ILE A 12 -10.00 7.18 10.33
CA ILE A 12 -9.72 5.77 10.63
C ILE A 12 -8.40 5.37 9.96
N GLU A 13 -8.23 5.68 8.68
CA GLU A 13 -7.04 5.28 7.94
C GLU A 13 -5.78 5.97 8.47
N THR A 14 -5.85 7.24 8.83
CA THR A 14 -4.73 7.96 9.44
C THR A 14 -4.32 7.33 10.77
N CYS A 15 -5.29 7.05 11.63
CA CYS A 15 -5.04 6.43 12.93
C CYS A 15 -4.57 4.98 12.78
N ALA A 16 -5.12 4.26 11.80
CA ALA A 16 -4.73 2.89 11.50
C ALA A 16 -3.28 2.81 11.01
N LYS A 17 -2.89 3.71 10.13
CA LYS A 17 -1.51 3.76 9.64
C LYS A 17 -0.54 3.92 10.81
N LYS A 18 -0.83 4.85 11.71
CA LYS A 18 -0.01 5.07 12.89
C LYS A 18 0.06 3.82 13.77
N GLU A 19 -1.08 3.22 14.04
CA GLU A 19 -1.16 2.04 14.91
C GLU A 19 -0.38 0.86 14.31
N PHE A 20 -0.56 0.61 13.01
CA PHE A 20 0.16 -0.47 12.32
C PHE A 20 1.68 -0.21 12.26
N LEU A 21 2.09 1.04 12.04
CA LEU A 21 3.50 1.40 12.05
C LEU A 21 4.14 1.21 13.42
N ASP A 22 3.41 1.59 14.48
CA ASP A 22 3.92 1.50 15.85
C ASP A 22 3.99 0.08 16.37
N LYS A 23 2.99 -0.75 16.06
CA LYS A 23 2.83 -2.08 16.70
C LYS A 23 2.95 -3.25 15.73
N GLY A 24 2.91 -3.01 14.44
CA GLY A 24 2.80 -4.06 13.42
C GLY A 24 1.36 -4.54 13.31
N TYR A 25 1.11 -5.36 12.29
CA TYR A 25 -0.25 -5.84 12.00
C TYR A 25 -0.83 -6.68 13.13
N VAL A 26 -0.05 -7.62 13.62
CA VAL A 26 -0.54 -8.62 14.60
C VAL A 26 -0.98 -7.95 15.90
N ASP A 27 -0.18 -7.00 16.38
CA ASP A 27 -0.40 -6.36 17.68
C ASP A 27 -1.24 -5.10 17.63
N ALA A 28 -1.55 -4.61 16.42
CA ALA A 28 -2.38 -3.42 16.26
C ALA A 28 -3.79 -3.65 16.78
N SER A 29 -4.37 -2.65 17.42
CA SER A 29 -5.66 -2.73 18.10
C SER A 29 -6.72 -1.88 17.39
N LEU A 30 -7.80 -2.53 16.91
CA LEU A 30 -8.95 -1.80 16.33
C LEU A 30 -9.63 -0.89 17.36
N ARG A 31 -9.61 -1.25 18.62
CA ARG A 31 -10.16 -0.40 19.70
C ARG A 31 -9.40 0.91 19.81
N THR A 32 -8.08 0.82 19.78
CA THR A 32 -7.23 2.02 19.81
C THR A 32 -7.46 2.89 18.59
N ILE A 33 -7.53 2.28 17.41
CA ILE A 33 -7.79 3.01 16.16
C ILE A 33 -9.13 3.72 16.23
N ALA A 34 -10.18 3.03 16.64
CA ALA A 34 -11.52 3.60 16.76
C ALA A 34 -11.55 4.77 17.74
N ALA A 35 -10.94 4.59 18.92
CA ALA A 35 -10.90 5.62 19.96
C ALA A 35 -10.17 6.89 19.44
N GLU A 36 -9.02 6.72 18.82
CA GLU A 36 -8.24 7.85 18.29
C GLU A 36 -8.95 8.55 17.12
N ALA A 37 -9.66 7.77 16.31
CA ALA A 37 -10.42 8.32 15.17
C ALA A 37 -11.76 8.94 15.57
N GLY A 38 -12.15 8.81 16.84
CA GLY A 38 -13.42 9.35 17.32
C GLY A 38 -14.63 8.56 16.84
N THR A 39 -14.50 7.27 16.61
CA THR A 39 -15.55 6.39 16.14
C THR A 39 -15.60 5.10 16.95
N THR A 40 -16.30 4.08 16.45
CA THR A 40 -16.48 2.80 17.12
C THR A 40 -15.82 1.68 16.32
N THR A 41 -15.51 0.57 17.00
CA THR A 41 -15.04 -0.63 16.31
C THR A 41 -16.08 -1.15 15.31
N GLY A 42 -17.37 -1.03 15.66
CA GLY A 42 -18.46 -1.37 14.72
C GLY A 42 -18.42 -0.61 13.43
N SER A 43 -18.05 0.67 13.49
CA SER A 43 -17.87 1.50 12.28
C SER A 43 -16.72 0.95 11.42
N ILE A 44 -15.62 0.53 12.05
CA ILE A 44 -14.49 -0.05 11.34
C ILE A 44 -14.90 -1.37 10.67
N TYR A 45 -15.59 -2.25 11.39
CA TYR A 45 -16.07 -3.51 10.83
C TYR A 45 -17.05 -3.30 9.68
N SER A 46 -17.94 -2.31 9.83
CA SER A 46 -18.92 -1.99 8.79
C SER A 46 -18.25 -1.48 7.51
N ARG A 47 -17.20 -0.66 7.64
CA ARG A 47 -16.53 -0.04 6.50
C ARG A 47 -15.48 -0.93 5.85
N TYR A 48 -14.75 -1.71 6.64
CA TYR A 48 -13.57 -2.44 6.18
C TYR A 48 -13.65 -3.94 6.37
N GLY A 49 -14.62 -4.42 7.13
CA GLY A 49 -14.78 -5.85 7.42
C GLY A 49 -13.90 -6.37 8.53
N GLY A 50 -12.99 -5.56 9.05
CA GLY A 50 -12.10 -5.94 10.12
C GLY A 50 -10.68 -5.41 9.93
N LYS A 51 -9.75 -5.93 10.70
CA LYS A 51 -8.36 -5.50 10.70
C LYS A 51 -7.67 -5.71 9.35
N GLU A 52 -7.86 -6.89 8.76
CA GLU A 52 -7.27 -7.23 7.47
C GLU A 52 -7.79 -6.31 6.37
N GLY A 53 -9.10 -6.07 6.33
CA GLY A 53 -9.70 -5.15 5.35
C GLY A 53 -9.21 -3.73 5.51
N LEU A 54 -9.04 -3.27 6.74
CA LEU A 54 -8.49 -1.95 7.04
C LEU A 54 -7.04 -1.84 6.57
N PHE A 55 -6.22 -2.83 6.87
CA PHE A 55 -4.84 -2.88 6.42
C PHE A 55 -4.75 -2.87 4.89
N SER A 56 -5.58 -3.69 4.23
CA SER A 56 -5.65 -3.74 2.76
C SER A 56 -6.00 -2.37 2.17
N ALA A 57 -6.97 -1.67 2.77
CA ALA A 57 -7.35 -0.34 2.30
C ALA A 57 -6.19 0.65 2.34
N LEU A 58 -5.28 0.50 3.30
CA LEU A 58 -4.10 1.35 3.42
C LEU A 58 -3.02 1.05 2.38
N VAL A 59 -2.76 -0.23 2.12
CA VAL A 59 -1.58 -0.62 1.35
C VAL A 59 -1.88 -1.00 -0.10
N GLU A 60 -3.09 -1.46 -0.39
CA GLU A 60 -3.44 -1.96 -1.72
C GLU A 60 -3.32 -0.89 -2.82
N PRO A 61 -3.80 0.36 -2.63
CA PRO A 61 -3.65 1.37 -3.68
C PRO A 61 -2.20 1.60 -4.08
N ALA A 62 -1.29 1.68 -3.11
CA ALA A 62 0.13 1.90 -3.39
C ALA A 62 0.77 0.67 -4.03
N ALA A 63 0.42 -0.52 -3.57
CA ALA A 63 0.91 -1.77 -4.17
C ALA A 63 0.48 -1.88 -5.63
N LYS A 64 -0.76 -1.52 -5.91
CA LYS A 64 -1.30 -1.54 -7.28
C LYS A 64 -0.60 -0.54 -8.18
N GLU A 65 -0.46 0.71 -7.75
CA GLU A 65 0.21 1.75 -8.53
C GLU A 65 1.67 1.40 -8.78
N PHE A 66 2.36 0.88 -7.78
CA PHE A 66 3.75 0.45 -7.92
C PHE A 66 3.89 -0.67 -8.95
N THR A 67 2.99 -1.65 -8.91
CA THR A 67 2.95 -2.74 -9.89
C THR A 67 2.71 -2.19 -11.30
N GLU A 68 1.80 -1.23 -11.45
CA GLU A 68 1.50 -0.61 -12.74
C GLU A 68 2.72 0.13 -13.30
N ILE A 69 3.50 0.81 -12.46
CA ILE A 69 4.74 1.45 -12.86
C ILE A 69 5.72 0.41 -13.40
N PHE A 70 5.91 -0.68 -12.67
CA PHE A 70 6.81 -1.77 -13.06
C PHE A 70 6.41 -2.36 -14.41
N VAL A 71 5.13 -2.70 -14.57
CA VAL A 71 4.61 -3.27 -15.82
C VAL A 71 4.78 -2.28 -16.97
N SER A 72 4.49 -1.00 -16.76
CA SER A 72 4.65 0.05 -17.77
C SER A 72 6.09 0.14 -18.28
N VAL A 73 7.06 0.09 -17.37
CA VAL A 73 8.48 0.13 -17.76
C VAL A 73 8.85 -1.10 -18.59
N GLN A 74 8.39 -2.29 -18.19
CA GLN A 74 8.65 -3.51 -18.94
C GLN A 74 8.01 -3.48 -20.33
N GLU A 75 6.76 -3.02 -20.44
CA GLU A 75 6.06 -2.95 -21.71
C GLU A 75 6.76 -2.01 -22.69
N LYS A 76 7.24 -0.87 -22.23
CA LYS A 76 8.00 0.06 -23.05
C LYS A 76 9.29 -0.57 -23.58
N PHE A 77 9.99 -1.30 -22.71
CA PHE A 77 11.22 -2.00 -23.11
C PHE A 77 10.93 -3.08 -24.16
N GLN A 78 9.85 -3.85 -23.97
CA GLN A 78 9.47 -4.91 -24.89
C GLN A 78 9.10 -4.42 -26.29
N LYS A 79 8.67 -3.16 -26.41
CA LYS A 79 8.35 -2.55 -27.71
C LYS A 79 9.59 -2.18 -28.53
N ILE A 80 10.77 -2.18 -27.93
CA ILE A 80 12.03 -1.93 -28.63
C ILE A 80 12.36 -3.16 -29.47
N GLU A 81 12.82 -2.95 -30.71
CA GLU A 81 13.26 -4.04 -31.57
C GLU A 81 14.29 -4.90 -30.85
N PRO A 82 14.17 -6.25 -30.89
CA PRO A 82 15.09 -7.13 -30.14
C PRO A 82 16.56 -6.85 -30.36
N GLU A 83 16.95 -6.47 -31.58
CA GLU A 83 18.34 -6.16 -31.90
C GLU A 83 18.85 -4.91 -31.19
N LYS A 84 17.95 -4.03 -30.75
CA LYS A 84 18.30 -2.76 -30.10
C LYS A 84 18.13 -2.80 -28.60
N GLN A 85 17.51 -3.86 -28.06
CA GLN A 85 17.21 -3.93 -26.62
C GLN A 85 18.47 -3.86 -25.76
N ALA A 86 19.55 -4.52 -26.20
CA ALA A 86 20.81 -4.49 -25.46
C ALA A 86 21.39 -3.07 -25.33
N ASP A 87 21.22 -2.25 -26.38
CA ASP A 87 21.73 -0.88 -26.39
C ASP A 87 20.97 0.05 -25.42
N TYR A 88 19.69 -0.25 -25.18
CA TYR A 88 18.84 0.58 -24.33
C TYR A 88 18.63 0.02 -22.92
N LEU A 89 19.17 -1.16 -22.64
CA LEU A 89 18.93 -1.85 -21.38
C LEU A 89 19.31 -1.01 -20.16
N ASP A 90 20.50 -0.43 -20.16
CA ASP A 90 21.00 0.37 -19.04
C ASP A 90 20.13 1.60 -18.80
N GLU A 91 19.75 2.29 -19.86
CA GLU A 91 18.89 3.48 -19.77
C GLU A 91 17.53 3.15 -19.20
N TYR A 92 16.88 2.08 -19.70
CA TYR A 92 15.57 1.68 -19.20
C TYR A 92 15.63 1.14 -17.80
N ALA A 93 16.68 0.39 -17.44
CA ALA A 93 16.85 -0.10 -16.08
C ALA A 93 17.06 1.05 -15.11
N GLU A 94 17.87 2.02 -15.45
CA GLU A 94 18.11 3.20 -14.61
C GLU A 94 16.87 4.04 -14.46
N ASN A 95 16.20 4.38 -15.54
CA ASN A 95 14.98 5.19 -15.52
C ASN A 95 13.85 4.48 -14.77
N GLY A 96 13.68 3.18 -14.99
CA GLY A 96 12.69 2.39 -14.30
C GLY A 96 12.95 2.32 -12.81
N MET A 97 14.21 2.10 -12.42
CA MET A 97 14.61 2.07 -11.02
C MET A 97 14.35 3.42 -10.35
N MET A 98 14.67 4.52 -11.02
CA MET A 98 14.43 5.86 -10.47
C MET A 98 12.94 6.13 -10.26
N LEU A 99 12.09 5.76 -11.21
CA LEU A 99 10.64 5.90 -11.07
C LEU A 99 10.12 5.10 -9.88
N MET A 100 10.59 3.86 -9.71
CA MET A 100 10.17 3.00 -8.63
C MET A 100 10.65 3.52 -7.26
N LEU A 101 11.91 3.98 -7.20
CA LEU A 101 12.46 4.55 -5.98
C LEU A 101 11.76 5.84 -5.58
N ASP A 102 11.46 6.71 -6.55
CA ASP A 102 10.73 7.94 -6.28
C ASP A 102 9.33 7.65 -5.71
N TYR A 103 8.64 6.67 -6.29
CA TYR A 103 7.34 6.26 -5.79
C TYR A 103 7.44 5.70 -4.37
N MET A 104 8.40 4.83 -4.11
CA MET A 104 8.63 4.26 -2.78
C MET A 104 8.95 5.36 -1.76
N TYR A 105 9.75 6.33 -2.14
CA TYR A 105 10.09 7.45 -1.27
C TYR A 105 8.87 8.28 -0.92
N ASP A 106 8.04 8.60 -1.93
CA ASP A 106 6.83 9.39 -1.73
C ASP A 106 5.79 8.65 -0.88
N HIS A 107 5.84 7.32 -0.85
CA HIS A 107 4.91 6.47 -0.09
C HIS A 107 5.67 5.60 0.92
N PHE A 108 6.72 6.16 1.51
CA PHE A 108 7.65 5.40 2.35
C PHE A 108 6.97 4.66 3.50
N GLU A 109 6.05 5.32 4.20
CA GLU A 109 5.36 4.70 5.34
C GLU A 109 4.50 3.51 4.91
N ILE A 110 3.84 3.62 3.76
CA ILE A 110 3.03 2.52 3.22
C ILE A 110 3.91 1.33 2.84
N PHE A 111 5.06 1.58 2.21
CA PHE A 111 6.01 0.50 1.89
C PHE A 111 6.60 -0.11 3.13
N GLN A 112 6.85 0.68 4.17
CA GLN A 112 7.28 0.17 5.47
C GLN A 112 6.24 -0.80 6.04
N LEU A 113 4.94 -0.46 5.93
CA LEU A 113 3.86 -1.37 6.34
C LEU A 113 3.86 -2.66 5.52
N LEU A 114 4.07 -2.57 4.21
CA LEU A 114 4.13 -3.76 3.34
C LEU A 114 5.28 -4.69 3.73
N VAL A 115 6.44 -4.13 4.06
CA VAL A 115 7.63 -4.93 4.37
C VAL A 115 7.60 -5.43 5.81
N ASP A 116 7.33 -4.55 6.77
CA ASP A 116 7.48 -4.85 8.19
C ASP A 116 6.15 -5.19 8.88
N GLY A 117 5.06 -4.60 8.41
CA GLY A 117 3.75 -4.69 9.06
C GLY A 117 2.81 -5.72 8.46
N ALA A 118 3.12 -6.29 7.31
CA ALA A 118 2.24 -7.23 6.60
C ALA A 118 2.31 -8.66 7.14
N TYR A 119 3.15 -8.91 8.12
CA TYR A 119 3.29 -10.23 8.71
C TYR A 119 1.95 -10.68 9.31
N GLY A 120 1.45 -11.82 8.83
CA GLY A 120 0.15 -12.34 9.27
C GLY A 120 -1.03 -11.94 8.38
N THR A 121 -0.79 -11.13 7.33
CA THR A 121 -1.82 -10.76 6.34
C THR A 121 -1.65 -11.54 5.04
N ASN A 122 -2.65 -11.43 4.16
CA ASN A 122 -2.56 -12.00 2.81
C ASN A 122 -1.47 -11.33 1.96
N PHE A 123 -1.04 -10.13 2.30
CA PHE A 123 0.03 -9.44 1.59
C PHE A 123 1.38 -10.14 1.72
N LYS A 124 1.55 -10.93 2.77
CA LYS A 124 2.73 -11.76 2.93
C LYS A 124 2.96 -12.68 1.73
N THR A 125 1.90 -13.19 1.13
CA THR A 125 2.01 -14.10 0.00
C THR A 125 2.43 -13.42 -1.29
N LEU A 126 2.24 -12.11 -1.41
CA LEU A 126 2.65 -11.37 -2.59
C LEU A 126 4.17 -11.34 -2.77
N TRP A 127 4.91 -11.46 -1.68
CA TRP A 127 6.38 -11.42 -1.70
C TRP A 127 7.02 -12.80 -1.88
N ASN A 128 6.22 -13.85 -1.80
CA ASN A 128 6.69 -15.23 -1.91
C ASN A 128 6.46 -15.86 -3.29
N ILE A 129 6.13 -15.05 -4.26
CA ILE A 129 5.91 -15.52 -5.64
C ILE A 129 7.23 -15.80 -6.34
#